data_6082ae5d293912c7d39c523e0bd3fe57
#
_entry.id   6082ae5d293912c7d39c523e0bd3fe57
#
_cell.length_a   1.000
_cell.length_b   1.000
_cell.length_c   1.000
_cell.angle_alpha   90.00
_cell.angle_beta   90.00
_cell.angle_gamma   90.00
#
_symmetry.space_group_name_H-M   'P 1'
#
loop_
_entity.id
_entity.type
_entity.pdbx_description
1 polymer ?
#
loop_
_entity_poly.entity_id
_entity_poly.type
_entity_poly.pdbx_seq_one_letter_code
_entity_poly.pdbx_strand_id
1 'polypeptide(L)'
;MKGTYQSDNDFLLSAVQRGDQKAFDTLFRRYYPMLCAYGHRFVELEDAEEIVEDSLLWIWENRETLVIESSLNSYLFKMVYRLSLIHI
;
A
#
# COMPACT_ATOMS: atom_id res chain seq x y z
N MET A 1 15.05 20.07 -5.89
CA MET A 1 14.20 19.50 -6.87
C MET A 1 12.94 18.96 -6.24
N LYS A 2 11.87 19.34 -6.76
CA LYS A 2 10.62 18.97 -6.16
C LYS A 2 10.22 17.57 -6.52
N GLY A 3 9.31 17.01 -5.75
CA GLY A 3 8.73 15.73 -6.07
C GLY A 3 9.63 14.55 -5.87
N THR A 4 10.71 14.72 -5.13
CA THR A 4 11.66 13.63 -4.94
C THR A 4 10.99 12.42 -4.29
N TYR A 5 10.22 12.64 -3.25
CA TYR A 5 9.55 11.54 -2.57
C TYR A 5 8.52 10.88 -3.45
N GLN A 6 7.69 11.69 -4.08
CA GLN A 6 6.65 11.16 -4.94
C GLN A 6 7.23 10.48 -6.14
N SER A 7 8.30 11.05 -6.71
CA SER A 7 8.96 10.43 -7.84
C SER A 7 9.44 9.04 -7.50
N ASP A 8 9.96 8.86 -6.29
CA ASP A 8 10.46 7.57 -5.86
C ASP A 8 9.32 6.56 -5.75
N ASN A 9 8.21 6.95 -5.12
CA ASN A 9 7.07 6.07 -4.99
C ASN A 9 6.39 5.82 -6.33
N ASP A 10 6.31 6.83 -7.17
CA ASP A 10 5.72 6.67 -8.50
C ASP A 10 6.56 5.73 -9.33
N PHE A 11 7.85 5.85 -9.24
CA PHE A 11 8.78 5.00 -9.96
C PHE A 11 8.60 3.55 -9.53
N LEU A 12 8.49 3.36 -8.22
CA LEU A 12 8.32 2.04 -7.65
C LEU A 12 6.99 1.43 -8.10
N LEU A 13 5.93 2.22 -8.06
CA LEU A 13 4.62 1.75 -8.49
C LEU A 13 4.63 1.36 -9.96
N SER A 14 5.28 2.16 -10.79
CA SER A 14 5.36 1.85 -12.22
C SER A 14 6.06 0.53 -12.44
N ALA A 15 7.13 0.27 -11.72
CA ALA A 15 7.85 -0.98 -11.84
C ALA A 15 6.96 -2.16 -11.39
N VAL A 16 6.22 -1.99 -10.31
CA VAL A 16 5.29 -3.01 -9.85
C VAL A 16 4.25 -3.29 -10.93
N GLN A 17 3.76 -2.26 -11.56
CA GLN A 17 2.73 -2.41 -12.60
C GLN A 17 3.25 -3.16 -13.81
N ARG A 18 4.56 -3.11 -14.04
CA ARG A 18 5.19 -3.89 -15.12
C ARG A 18 5.49 -5.32 -14.70
N GLY A 19 5.17 -5.68 -13.45
CA GLY A 19 5.38 -7.04 -12.99
C GLY A 19 6.71 -7.28 -12.32
N ASP A 20 7.40 -6.23 -11.90
CA ASP A 20 8.71 -6.35 -11.25
C ASP A 20 8.51 -6.79 -9.80
N GLN A 21 8.82 -8.05 -9.53
CA GLN A 21 8.62 -8.61 -8.19
C GLN A 21 9.53 -7.99 -7.15
N LYS A 22 10.73 -7.60 -7.54
CA LYS A 22 11.64 -6.95 -6.60
C LYS A 22 11.12 -5.58 -6.20
N ALA A 23 10.52 -4.87 -7.14
CA ALA A 23 9.91 -3.59 -6.83
C ALA A 23 8.74 -3.77 -5.87
N PHE A 24 7.95 -4.81 -6.06
CA PHE A 24 6.86 -5.09 -5.15
C PHE A 24 7.38 -5.43 -3.75
N ASP A 25 8.44 -6.21 -3.67
CA ASP A 25 9.04 -6.53 -2.39
C ASP A 25 9.49 -5.26 -1.66
N THR A 26 10.11 -4.35 -2.40
CA THR A 26 10.52 -3.07 -1.82
C THR A 26 9.33 -2.27 -1.34
N LEU A 27 8.29 -2.22 -2.14
CA LEU A 27 7.07 -1.51 -1.79
C LEU A 27 6.44 -2.11 -0.54
N PHE A 28 6.36 -3.43 -0.49
CA PHE A 28 5.79 -4.14 0.65
C PHE A 28 6.57 -3.79 1.93
N ARG A 29 7.88 -3.92 1.89
CA ARG A 29 8.70 -3.66 3.06
C ARG A 29 8.63 -2.21 3.51
N ARG A 30 8.50 -1.31 2.57
CA ARG A 30 8.43 0.12 2.89
C ARG A 30 7.13 0.47 3.59
N TYR A 31 6.04 -0.09 3.13
CA TYR A 31 4.72 0.30 3.62
C TYR A 31 4.19 -0.56 4.75
N TYR A 32 4.61 -1.80 4.83
CA TYR A 32 4.02 -2.73 5.79
C TYR A 32 4.04 -2.21 7.23
N PRO A 33 5.20 -1.81 7.77
CA PRO A 33 5.19 -1.37 9.17
C PRO A 33 4.39 -0.11 9.41
N MET A 34 4.43 0.83 8.47
CA MET A 34 3.67 2.08 8.63
C MET A 34 2.18 1.82 8.60
N LEU A 35 1.74 0.99 7.67
CA LEU A 35 0.32 0.71 7.53
C LEU A 35 -0.20 -0.12 8.68
N CYS A 36 0.60 -1.03 9.20
CA CYS A 36 0.19 -1.82 10.36
C CYS A 36 0.03 -0.94 11.59
N ALA A 37 0.96 -0.03 11.81
CA ALA A 37 0.85 0.91 12.91
C ALA A 37 -0.41 1.76 12.78
N TYR A 38 -0.69 2.19 11.56
CA TYR A 38 -1.88 2.99 11.31
C TYR A 38 -3.15 2.18 11.54
N GLY A 39 -3.22 0.97 10.98
CA GLY A 39 -4.40 0.13 11.13
C GLY A 39 -4.65 -0.27 12.57
N HIS A 40 -3.60 -0.41 13.35
CA HIS A 40 -3.72 -0.78 14.75
C HIS A 40 -4.41 0.29 15.58
N ARG A 41 -4.56 1.47 15.04
CA ARG A 41 -5.33 2.51 15.71
C ARG A 41 -6.83 2.20 15.71
N PHE A 42 -7.27 1.31 14.85
CA PHE A 42 -8.69 1.00 14.66
C PHE A 42 -9.04 -0.42 15.05
N VAL A 43 -8.11 -1.35 14.90
CA VAL A 43 -8.35 -2.78 15.17
C VAL A 43 -7.15 -3.35 15.90
N GLU A 44 -7.29 -4.59 16.38
CA GLU A 44 -6.19 -5.28 17.02
C GLU A 44 -5.02 -5.47 16.04
N LEU A 45 -3.82 -5.58 16.59
CA LEU A 45 -2.63 -5.65 15.75
C LEU A 45 -2.68 -6.81 14.76
N GLU A 46 -3.14 -7.98 15.21
CA GLU A 46 -3.22 -9.14 14.33
C GLU A 46 -4.16 -8.87 13.15
N ASP A 47 -5.27 -8.20 13.43
CA ASP A 47 -6.22 -7.85 12.39
C ASP A 47 -5.63 -6.81 11.44
N ALA A 48 -4.89 -5.85 12.00
CA ALA A 48 -4.25 -4.84 11.17
C ALA A 48 -3.24 -5.48 10.22
N GLU A 49 -2.47 -6.44 10.71
CA GLU A 49 -1.49 -7.13 9.88
C GLU A 49 -2.16 -7.84 8.73
N GLU A 50 -3.26 -8.50 9.00
CA GLU A 50 -4.00 -9.21 7.96
C GLU A 50 -4.57 -8.24 6.92
N ILE A 51 -5.14 -7.15 7.40
CA ILE A 51 -5.70 -6.13 6.52
C ILE A 51 -4.62 -5.54 5.62
N VAL A 52 -3.45 -5.27 6.18
CA VAL A 52 -2.36 -4.67 5.41
C VAL A 52 -1.81 -5.65 4.39
N GLU A 53 -1.65 -6.92 4.77
CA GLU A 53 -1.21 -7.91 3.81
C GLU A 53 -2.18 -8.01 2.64
N ASP A 54 -3.47 -8.07 2.95
CA ASP A 54 -4.48 -8.14 1.91
C ASP A 54 -4.46 -6.91 1.02
N SER A 55 -4.26 -5.73 1.62
CA SER A 55 -4.23 -4.48 0.86
C SER A 55 -3.05 -4.46 -0.10
N LEU A 56 -1.88 -4.85 0.38
CA LEU A 56 -0.68 -4.83 -0.47
C LEU A 56 -0.76 -5.90 -1.55
N LEU A 57 -1.27 -7.08 -1.22
CA LEU A 57 -1.46 -8.11 -2.21
C LEU A 57 -2.48 -7.70 -3.26
N TRP A 58 -3.50 -6.97 -2.85
CA TRP A 58 -4.47 -6.46 -3.80
C TRP A 58 -3.81 -5.56 -4.85
N ILE A 59 -2.84 -4.74 -4.42
CA ILE A 59 -2.08 -3.90 -5.36
C ILE A 59 -1.41 -4.77 -6.41
N TRP A 60 -0.75 -5.85 -5.97
CA TRP A 60 -0.06 -6.74 -6.89
C TRP A 60 -1.03 -7.42 -7.86
N GLU A 61 -2.14 -7.93 -7.31
CA GLU A 61 -3.10 -8.67 -8.11
C GLU A 61 -3.80 -7.81 -9.13
N ASN A 62 -3.97 -6.53 -8.83
CA ASN A 62 -4.66 -5.61 -9.72
C ASN A 62 -3.72 -4.63 -10.40
N ARG A 63 -2.43 -4.93 -10.39
CA ARG A 63 -1.41 -3.97 -10.82
C ARG A 63 -1.59 -3.49 -12.26
N GLU A 64 -2.08 -4.35 -13.12
CA GLU A 64 -2.14 -4.00 -14.54
C GLU A 64 -3.25 -3.03 -14.87
N THR A 65 -4.32 -3.05 -14.07
CA THR A 65 -5.46 -2.18 -14.33
C THR A 65 -5.59 -1.06 -13.32
N LEU A 66 -4.74 -1.05 -12.31
CA LEU A 66 -4.84 -0.10 -11.24
C LEU A 66 -4.49 1.31 -11.72
N VAL A 67 -5.36 2.26 -11.42
CA VAL A 67 -5.13 3.67 -11.71
C VAL A 67 -5.26 4.43 -10.40
N ILE A 68 -4.19 5.10 -10.00
CA ILE A 68 -4.17 5.87 -8.78
C ILE A 68 -4.07 7.34 -9.15
N GLU A 69 -5.11 8.10 -8.83
CA GLU A 69 -5.17 9.51 -9.19
C GLU A 69 -4.51 10.41 -8.16
N SER A 70 -4.38 9.91 -6.94
CA SER A 70 -3.65 10.64 -5.91
C SER A 70 -2.29 9.98 -5.72
N SER A 71 -1.68 10.15 -4.57
CA SER A 71 -0.42 9.48 -4.29
C SER A 71 -0.67 8.04 -3.87
N LEU A 72 0.32 7.20 -4.08
CA LEU A 72 0.26 5.83 -3.59
C LEU A 72 0.06 5.81 -2.08
N ASN A 73 0.73 6.72 -1.40
CA ASN A 73 0.62 6.86 0.04
C ASN A 73 -0.83 7.04 0.48
N SER A 74 -1.49 8.04 -0.10
CA SER A 74 -2.89 8.31 0.23
C SER A 74 -3.78 7.13 -0.10
N TYR A 75 -3.53 6.51 -1.21
CA TYR A 75 -4.34 5.39 -1.67
C TYR A 75 -4.28 4.23 -0.68
N LEU A 76 -3.08 3.88 -0.25
CA LEU A 76 -2.90 2.76 0.65
C LEU A 76 -3.45 3.05 2.05
N PHE A 77 -3.20 4.24 2.57
CA PHE A 77 -3.72 4.59 3.88
C PHE A 77 -5.25 4.61 3.88
N LYS A 78 -5.84 5.12 2.81
CA LYS A 78 -7.28 5.13 2.68
C LYS A 78 -7.84 3.71 2.63
N MET A 79 -7.17 2.84 1.90
CA MET A 79 -7.62 1.45 1.80
C MET A 79 -7.59 0.76 3.16
N VAL A 80 -6.50 0.92 3.89
CA VAL A 80 -6.38 0.30 5.21
C VAL A 80 -7.44 0.87 6.16
N TYR A 81 -7.68 2.17 6.09
CA TYR A 81 -8.69 2.81 6.92
C TYR A 81 -10.07 2.20 6.66
N ARG A 82 -10.45 2.10 5.39
CA ARG A 82 -11.76 1.56 5.05
C ARG A 82 -11.93 0.11 5.46
N LEU A 83 -10.90 -0.70 5.21
CA LEU A 83 -10.96 -2.10 5.56
C LEU A 83 -10.99 -2.29 7.07
N SER A 84 -10.29 -1.43 7.81
CA SER A 84 -10.32 -1.49 9.26
C SER A 84 -11.71 -1.20 9.79
N LEU A 85 -12.40 -0.22 9.22
CA LEU A 85 -13.75 0.11 9.65
C LEU A 85 -14.72 -1.02 9.36
N ILE A 86 -14.58 -1.65 8.21
CA ILE A 86 -15.47 -2.75 7.82
C ILE A 86 -15.22 -3.95 8.72
N HIS A 87 -13.99 -4.15 9.13
CA HIS A 87 -13.62 -5.30 9.94
C HIS A 87 -14.34 -5.29 11.29
N ILE A 88 -14.59 -4.10 11.82
CA ILE A 88 -15.29 -3.98 13.08
C ILE A 88 -16.74 -4.41 12.92
#